data_5895f8e86124c2dd9aabeb74e19173ae
#
_entry.id   5895f8e86124c2dd9aabeb74e19173ae
#
_cell.length_a   1.000
_cell.length_b   1.000
_cell.length_c   1.000
_cell.angle_alpha   90.00
_cell.angle_beta   90.00
_cell.angle_gamma   90.00
#
_symmetry.space_group_name_H-M   'P 1'
#
loop_
_entity.id
_entity.type
_entity.pdbx_description
1 polymer ?
#
loop_
_entity_poly.entity_id
_entity_poly.type
_entity_poly.pdbx_seq_one_letter_code
_entity_poly.pdbx_strand_id
1 'polypeptide(L)'
;MLNITSIHHLAIICSDYTLSKIFYTEMLGLKIIREVYRPERNSYKLDLSVNGLYQIELFSFPDPPARPSRPEACGLRHLAFEVDDFDKSVSHLKRNKVDAEDIRVDEHTGKRFVFFSDPDGLPIEFYEV
;
A
#
# COMPACT_ATOMS: atom_id res chain seq x y z
N MET A 1 -17.18 -28.01 3.39
CA MET A 1 -16.37 -27.07 4.19
C MET A 1 -15.74 -26.03 3.28
N LEU A 2 -15.75 -24.79 3.69
CA LEU A 2 -15.13 -23.72 2.91
C LEU A 2 -13.61 -23.92 2.86
N ASN A 3 -13.01 -23.75 1.69
CA ASN A 3 -11.56 -23.85 1.50
C ASN A 3 -11.03 -22.56 0.86
N ILE A 4 -10.53 -21.64 1.69
CA ILE A 4 -9.88 -20.42 1.23
C ILE A 4 -8.43 -20.76 0.89
N THR A 5 -8.00 -20.47 -0.34
CA THR A 5 -6.68 -20.86 -0.85
C THR A 5 -5.64 -19.74 -0.79
N SER A 6 -6.07 -18.47 -0.89
CA SER A 6 -5.14 -17.33 -0.90
C SER A 6 -5.90 -16.02 -0.75
N ILE A 7 -5.15 -14.95 -0.53
CA ILE A 7 -5.65 -13.58 -0.70
C ILE A 7 -5.48 -13.22 -2.18
N HIS A 8 -6.57 -12.90 -2.87
CA HIS A 8 -6.50 -12.55 -4.29
C HIS A 8 -6.05 -11.10 -4.47
N HIS A 9 -6.69 -10.16 -3.80
CA HIS A 9 -6.35 -8.73 -3.87
C HIS A 9 -6.86 -7.96 -2.66
N LEU A 10 -6.29 -6.78 -2.47
CA LEU A 10 -6.76 -5.74 -1.56
C LEU A 10 -7.18 -4.54 -2.39
N ALA A 11 -8.32 -3.93 -2.06
CA ALA A 11 -8.79 -2.72 -2.70
C ALA A 11 -8.52 -1.52 -1.79
N ILE A 12 -7.91 -0.48 -2.35
CA ILE A 12 -7.52 0.74 -1.64
C ILE A 12 -8.22 1.92 -2.33
N ILE A 13 -8.88 2.76 -1.53
CA ILE A 13 -9.50 4.00 -2.04
C ILE A 13 -8.54 5.16 -1.79
N CYS A 14 -8.31 5.98 -2.82
CA CYS A 14 -7.49 7.17 -2.73
C CYS A 14 -8.34 8.43 -2.98
N SER A 15 -7.91 9.56 -2.39
CA SER A 15 -8.55 10.86 -2.58
C SER A 15 -8.02 11.61 -3.80
N ASP A 16 -6.73 11.46 -4.09
CA ASP A 16 -6.06 12.05 -5.26
C ASP A 16 -5.46 10.94 -6.11
N TYR A 17 -6.13 10.60 -7.19
CA TYR A 17 -5.74 9.46 -8.04
C TYR A 17 -4.35 9.62 -8.64
N THR A 18 -4.04 10.80 -9.18
CA THR A 18 -2.71 11.05 -9.80
C THR A 18 -1.59 10.89 -8.78
N LEU A 19 -1.74 11.46 -7.60
CA LEU A 19 -0.74 11.39 -6.54
C LEU A 19 -0.56 9.95 -6.04
N SER A 20 -1.66 9.25 -5.79
CA SER A 20 -1.59 7.86 -5.31
C SER A 20 -1.08 6.90 -6.37
N LYS A 21 -1.44 7.10 -7.64
CA LYS A 21 -0.88 6.31 -8.73
C LYS A 21 0.65 6.44 -8.78
N ILE A 22 1.19 7.65 -8.68
CA ILE A 22 2.64 7.89 -8.63
C ILE A 22 3.26 7.17 -7.43
N PHE A 23 2.62 7.29 -6.26
CA PHE A 23 3.11 6.64 -5.05
C PHE A 23 3.25 5.12 -5.22
N TYR A 24 2.19 4.45 -5.66
CA TYR A 24 2.20 3.00 -5.77
C TYR A 24 3.03 2.47 -6.94
N THR A 25 3.09 3.19 -8.07
CA THR A 25 3.80 2.71 -9.27
C THR A 25 5.25 3.17 -9.34
N GLU A 26 5.55 4.42 -8.99
CA GLU A 26 6.91 4.96 -9.09
C GLU A 26 7.68 4.81 -7.78
N MET A 27 7.09 5.20 -6.65
CA MET A 27 7.79 5.13 -5.37
C MET A 27 7.84 3.69 -4.85
N LEU A 28 6.73 2.95 -4.83
CA LEU A 28 6.72 1.53 -4.43
C LEU A 28 7.14 0.57 -5.53
N GLY A 29 7.13 1.00 -6.79
CA GLY A 29 7.57 0.20 -7.92
C GLY A 29 6.60 -0.91 -8.35
N LEU A 30 5.33 -0.82 -7.98
CA LEU A 30 4.33 -1.81 -8.40
C LEU A 30 4.02 -1.66 -9.89
N LYS A 31 3.80 -2.77 -10.57
CA LYS A 31 3.57 -2.79 -12.02
C LYS A 31 2.08 -2.70 -12.32
N ILE A 32 1.75 -1.85 -13.30
CA ILE A 32 0.37 -1.72 -13.79
C ILE A 32 0.02 -2.94 -14.64
N ILE A 33 -1.07 -3.60 -14.29
CA ILE A 33 -1.68 -4.65 -15.11
C ILE A 33 -2.70 -4.02 -16.05
N ARG A 34 -3.57 -3.16 -15.50
CA ARG A 34 -4.67 -2.56 -16.25
C ARG A 34 -5.15 -1.30 -15.54
N GLU A 35 -5.50 -0.30 -16.34
CA GLU A 35 -6.11 0.93 -15.85
C GLU A 35 -7.43 1.16 -16.57
N VAL A 36 -8.51 1.37 -15.83
CA VAL A 36 -9.85 1.58 -16.37
C VAL A 36 -10.49 2.80 -15.73
N TYR A 37 -11.07 3.68 -16.54
CA TYR A 37 -11.96 4.71 -16.03
C TYR A 37 -13.41 4.23 -16.15
N ARG A 38 -14.16 4.33 -15.05
CA ARG A 38 -15.58 3.92 -14.98
C ARG A 38 -16.46 5.16 -14.90
N PRO A 39 -16.99 5.64 -16.05
CA PRO A 39 -17.72 6.92 -16.08
C PRO A 39 -19.00 6.90 -15.25
N GLU A 40 -19.69 5.77 -15.15
CA GLU A 40 -20.91 5.62 -14.35
C GLU A 40 -20.69 5.85 -12.86
N ARG A 41 -19.47 5.72 -12.40
CA ARG A 41 -19.07 5.92 -10.99
C ARG A 41 -18.10 7.09 -10.82
N ASN A 42 -17.72 7.73 -11.91
CA ASN A 42 -16.66 8.75 -11.92
C ASN A 42 -15.44 8.27 -11.12
N SER A 43 -14.93 7.10 -11.50
CA SER A 43 -13.93 6.37 -10.69
C SER A 43 -12.92 5.69 -11.59
N TYR A 44 -11.64 5.88 -11.29
CA TYR A 44 -10.57 5.07 -11.84
C TYR A 44 -10.42 3.78 -11.05
N LYS A 45 -10.04 2.72 -11.75
CA LYS A 45 -9.63 1.45 -11.16
C LYS A 45 -8.28 1.07 -11.76
N LEU A 46 -7.27 0.95 -10.91
CA LEU A 46 -5.91 0.63 -11.31
C LEU A 46 -5.51 -0.71 -10.69
N ASP A 47 -5.33 -1.71 -11.55
CA ASP A 47 -4.93 -3.04 -11.12
C ASP A 47 -3.40 -3.13 -11.12
N LEU A 48 -2.83 -3.48 -9.97
CA LEU A 48 -1.39 -3.50 -9.75
C LEU A 48 -0.92 -4.90 -9.35
N SER A 49 0.27 -5.25 -9.82
CA SER A 49 0.93 -6.48 -9.40
C SER A 49 2.03 -6.19 -8.38
N VAL A 50 2.13 -7.11 -7.41
CA VAL A 50 3.23 -7.18 -6.46
C VAL A 50 4.05 -8.40 -6.83
N ASN A 51 5.29 -8.19 -7.26
CA ASN A 51 6.19 -9.27 -7.67
C ASN A 51 5.55 -10.27 -8.65
N GLY A 52 4.86 -9.74 -9.66
CA GLY A 52 4.21 -10.54 -10.70
C GLY A 52 2.82 -11.08 -10.37
N LEU A 53 2.34 -10.89 -9.15
CA LEU A 53 1.01 -11.33 -8.73
C LEU A 53 0.05 -10.15 -8.69
N TYR A 54 -1.14 -10.32 -9.25
CA TYR A 54 -2.23 -9.35 -9.13
C TYR A 54 -2.70 -9.32 -7.68
N GLN A 55 -2.45 -8.23 -6.96
CA GLN A 55 -2.78 -8.19 -5.53
C GLN A 55 -3.36 -6.87 -5.03
N ILE A 56 -3.30 -5.79 -5.81
CA ILE A 56 -3.83 -4.50 -5.36
C ILE A 56 -4.71 -3.90 -6.44
N GLU A 57 -5.85 -3.36 -6.02
CA GLU A 57 -6.72 -2.52 -6.83
C GLU A 57 -6.79 -1.14 -6.19
N LEU A 58 -6.30 -0.13 -6.89
CA LEU A 58 -6.40 1.26 -6.45
C LEU A 58 -7.61 1.90 -7.09
N PHE A 59 -8.51 2.44 -6.26
CA PHE A 59 -9.74 3.09 -6.71
C PHE A 59 -9.73 4.57 -6.37
N SER A 60 -10.21 5.40 -7.28
CA SER A 60 -10.65 6.76 -6.94
C SER A 60 -12.17 6.81 -6.89
N PHE A 61 -12.70 7.68 -6.03
CA PHE A 61 -14.12 8.01 -5.99
C PHE A 61 -14.25 9.51 -5.76
N PRO A 62 -15.36 10.15 -6.19
CA PRO A 62 -15.57 11.56 -5.91
C PRO A 62 -15.64 11.80 -4.40
N ASP A 63 -14.78 12.69 -3.89
CA ASP A 63 -14.82 13.20 -2.53
C ASP A 63 -14.99 12.12 -1.43
N PRO A 64 -14.11 11.11 -1.37
CA PRO A 64 -14.23 10.07 -0.36
C PRO A 64 -13.91 10.63 1.03
N PRO A 65 -14.58 10.15 2.10
CA PRO A 65 -14.21 10.50 3.47
C PRO A 65 -12.76 10.12 3.77
N ALA A 66 -12.10 10.91 4.61
CA ALA A 66 -10.74 10.63 5.05
C ALA A 66 -10.68 9.31 5.84
N ARG A 67 -9.55 8.62 5.74
CA ARG A 67 -9.30 7.40 6.50
C ARG A 67 -9.22 7.70 8.01
N PRO A 68 -9.94 6.96 8.87
CA PRO A 68 -9.83 7.11 10.32
C PRO A 68 -8.65 6.27 10.86
N SER A 69 -7.41 6.70 10.63
CA SER A 69 -6.22 5.99 11.10
C SER A 69 -5.89 6.24 12.57
N ARG A 70 -6.29 7.38 13.09
CA ARG A 70 -5.96 7.81 14.45
C ARG A 70 -7.18 8.47 15.12
N PRO A 71 -7.67 7.95 16.26
CA PRO A 71 -7.28 6.67 16.86
C PRO A 71 -7.59 5.49 15.95
N GLU A 72 -6.99 4.33 16.24
CA GLU A 72 -7.23 3.12 15.45
C GLU A 72 -8.71 2.76 15.51
N ALA A 73 -9.27 2.50 14.31
CA ALA A 73 -10.66 2.13 14.13
C ALA A 73 -10.76 0.71 13.56
N CYS A 74 -11.94 0.10 13.67
CA CYS A 74 -12.16 -1.22 13.09
C CYS A 74 -11.93 -1.22 11.59
N GLY A 75 -11.39 -2.30 11.07
CA GLY A 75 -11.09 -2.50 9.65
C GLY A 75 -9.61 -2.78 9.43
N LEU A 76 -9.19 -2.60 8.20
CA LEU A 76 -7.78 -2.83 7.82
C LEU A 76 -6.89 -1.80 8.53
N ARG A 77 -5.93 -2.29 9.33
CA ARG A 77 -5.02 -1.43 10.08
C ARG A 77 -3.88 -0.90 9.21
N HIS A 78 -3.21 -1.80 8.50
CA HIS A 78 -2.08 -1.46 7.63
C HIS A 78 -1.84 -2.55 6.59
N LEU A 79 -0.98 -2.25 5.64
CA LEU A 79 -0.53 -3.17 4.60
C LEU A 79 0.98 -3.35 4.72
N ALA A 80 1.44 -4.59 4.85
CA ALA A 80 2.86 -4.92 4.97
C ALA A 80 3.37 -5.56 3.67
N PHE A 81 4.53 -5.09 3.21
CA PHE A 81 5.29 -5.68 2.12
C PHE A 81 6.58 -6.27 2.66
N GLU A 82 6.90 -7.50 2.29
CA GLU A 82 8.24 -8.03 2.50
C GLU A 82 9.21 -7.39 1.50
N VAL A 83 10.41 -7.06 1.98
CA VAL A 83 11.47 -6.51 1.14
C VAL A 83 12.74 -7.36 1.29
N ASP A 84 13.41 -7.62 0.17
CA ASP A 84 14.60 -8.47 0.13
C ASP A 84 15.87 -7.77 0.63
N ASP A 85 15.92 -6.44 0.52
CA ASP A 85 17.02 -5.62 1.01
C ASP A 85 16.44 -4.48 1.85
N PHE A 86 16.38 -4.70 3.15
CA PHE A 86 15.75 -3.76 4.09
C PHE A 86 16.46 -2.40 4.13
N ASP A 87 17.79 -2.39 4.20
CA ASP A 87 18.57 -1.15 4.28
C ASP A 87 18.42 -0.30 3.01
N LYS A 88 18.43 -0.96 1.86
CA LYS A 88 18.22 -0.30 0.57
C LYS A 88 16.79 0.26 0.49
N SER A 89 15.82 -0.47 0.99
CA SER A 89 14.42 -0.03 1.02
C SER A 89 14.22 1.19 1.91
N VAL A 90 14.82 1.21 3.08
CA VAL A 90 14.79 2.38 3.98
C VAL A 90 15.46 3.60 3.34
N SER A 91 16.62 3.39 2.70
CA SER A 91 17.31 4.45 1.96
C SER A 91 16.47 5.01 0.82
N HIS A 92 15.72 4.14 0.15
CA HIS A 92 14.80 4.53 -0.91
C HIS A 92 13.67 5.44 -0.40
N LEU A 93 13.10 5.15 0.76
CA LEU A 93 12.12 6.02 1.40
C LEU A 93 12.71 7.42 1.65
N LYS A 94 13.92 7.49 2.19
CA LYS A 94 14.61 8.76 2.45
C LYS A 94 14.85 9.56 1.17
N ARG A 95 15.31 8.92 0.10
CA ARG A 95 15.56 9.58 -1.19
C ARG A 95 14.28 10.14 -1.80
N ASN A 96 13.15 9.50 -1.56
CA ASN A 96 11.84 9.94 -2.04
C ASN A 96 11.13 10.89 -1.06
N LYS A 97 11.82 11.31 0.00
CA LYS A 97 11.31 12.24 1.03
C LYS A 97 10.03 11.73 1.69
N VAL A 98 9.93 10.42 1.86
CA VAL A 98 8.82 9.79 2.58
C VAL A 98 9.16 9.77 4.06
N ASP A 99 8.28 10.33 4.88
CA ASP A 99 8.42 10.30 6.33
C ASP A 99 8.20 8.86 6.83
N ALA A 100 9.24 8.28 7.39
CA ALA A 100 9.18 6.95 7.98
C ALA A 100 9.38 7.04 9.48
N GLU A 101 8.70 6.15 10.20
CA GLU A 101 8.93 6.00 11.64
C GLU A 101 10.29 5.35 11.90
N ASP A 102 10.67 5.25 13.18
CA ASP A 102 11.91 4.58 13.56
C ASP A 102 11.85 3.09 13.21
N ILE A 103 13.00 2.54 12.81
CA ILE A 103 13.13 1.11 12.56
C ILE A 103 12.95 0.36 13.89
N ARG A 104 12.12 -0.67 13.88
CA ARG A 104 11.88 -1.54 15.03
C ARG A 104 12.20 -2.98 14.68
N VAL A 105 12.28 -3.82 15.69
CA VAL A 105 12.51 -5.25 15.54
C VAL A 105 11.30 -6.00 16.09
N ASP A 106 10.78 -6.93 15.30
CA ASP A 106 9.73 -7.84 15.74
C ASP A 106 10.34 -8.81 16.75
N GLU A 107 9.90 -8.76 17.99
CA GLU A 107 10.42 -9.60 19.08
C GLU A 107 10.17 -11.09 18.88
N HIS A 108 9.18 -11.46 18.05
CA HIS A 108 8.83 -12.84 17.79
C HIS A 108 9.64 -13.46 16.65
N THR A 109 10.08 -12.67 15.68
CA THR A 109 10.80 -13.15 14.49
C THR A 109 12.25 -12.68 14.43
N GLY A 110 12.60 -11.63 15.17
CA GLY A 110 13.91 -10.97 15.08
C GLY A 110 14.11 -10.14 13.83
N LYS A 111 13.06 -10.00 12.99
CA LYS A 111 13.12 -9.24 11.73
C LYS A 111 12.86 -7.77 12.00
N ARG A 112 13.48 -6.92 11.19
CA ARG A 112 13.27 -5.47 11.26
C ARG A 112 12.04 -5.08 10.46
N PHE A 113 11.41 -4.00 10.85
CA PHE A 113 10.32 -3.41 10.12
C PHE A 113 10.29 -1.90 10.29
N VAL A 114 9.64 -1.22 9.35
CA VAL A 114 9.50 0.23 9.37
C VAL A 114 8.14 0.62 8.81
N PHE A 115 7.48 1.59 9.45
CA PHE A 115 6.19 2.11 9.01
C PHE A 115 6.35 3.47 8.33
N PHE A 116 5.54 3.69 7.33
CA PHE A 116 5.30 4.96 6.66
C PHE A 116 3.85 4.99 6.21
N SER A 117 3.42 6.02 5.49
CA SER A 117 2.03 6.11 5.05
C SER A 117 1.93 6.37 3.56
N ASP A 118 0.83 5.92 2.95
CA ASP A 118 0.48 6.34 1.61
C ASP A 118 -0.06 7.79 1.63
N PRO A 119 -0.38 8.41 0.48
CA PRO A 119 -0.85 9.80 0.45
C PRO A 119 -2.11 10.09 1.26
N ASP A 120 -2.93 9.08 1.53
CA ASP A 120 -4.18 9.21 2.29
C ASP A 120 -4.05 8.75 3.75
N GLY A 121 -2.83 8.47 4.19
CA GLY A 121 -2.58 8.07 5.58
C GLY A 121 -2.80 6.59 5.86
N LEU A 122 -2.95 5.73 4.84
CA LEU A 122 -2.92 4.29 5.05
C LEU A 122 -1.53 3.89 5.52
N PRO A 123 -1.38 3.31 6.72
CA PRO A 123 -0.06 2.85 7.16
C PRO A 123 0.44 1.71 6.27
N ILE A 124 1.66 1.85 5.82
CA ILE A 124 2.39 0.84 5.04
C ILE A 124 3.59 0.39 5.85
N GLU A 125 3.89 -0.88 5.79
CA GLU A 125 5.03 -1.46 6.49
C GLU A 125 5.97 -2.13 5.51
N PHE A 126 7.27 -1.88 5.62
CA PHE A 126 8.29 -2.74 5.05
C PHE A 126 8.75 -3.72 6.13
N TYR A 127 8.69 -4.99 5.80
CA TYR A 127 9.08 -6.09 6.68
C TYR A 127 10.26 -6.84 6.08
N GLU A 128 11.28 -7.05 6.89
CA GLU A 128 12.50 -7.74 6.46
C GLU A 128 12.24 -9.23 6.22
N VAL A 129 12.69 -9.72 5.07
CA VAL A 129 12.62 -11.17 4.76
C VAL A 129 13.50 -12.00 5.70
#